data_66ca7412f4e04708e7c143c2401852ed
#
_entry.id   66ca7412f4e04708e7c143c2401852ed
#
_cell.length_a   1.000
_cell.length_b   1.000
_cell.length_c   1.000
_cell.angle_alpha   90.00
_cell.angle_beta   90.00
_cell.angle_gamma   90.00
#
_symmetry.space_group_name_H-M   'P 1'
#
loop_
_entity.id
_entity.type
_entity.pdbx_description
1 polymer ?
#
loop_
_entity_poly.entity_id
_entity_poly.type
_entity_poly.pdbx_seq_one_letter_code
_entity_poly.pdbx_strand_id
1 'polypeptide(L)'
;MGDDLDAWAEACDRLAALGRRLGDDDFPGNEADRADGVAHVVEQTLCWLGWSVFHADPRRPSFQRQNDLITQWGGPNADNVYRHARVEPGRRYRVRGRMHSCQEFILAIRAGFMHLPTWGTLVEITASELGIAEGDEFDFVVGEGGQVPLPDGALTVSIREYYFDWSEAEPALFTIECLDDDAGEPPARRTAAATAAQLREGIDGVAHSAEYWNTYMREKAAEGVANTFAPAFALDKGLDAARYSFCFWDLDPDDALVVEVPVPPARYWTFQLYELAWFELVDVADRLSSLNHTQAPVGGDDVIRLVLSHTDPGVANWLDASGRRTGLLTYRAFWTTGEVPTPTTRIVPVAEVAAAMPTGTALLDAAGRAAQMTARRRHLAWRFRT
;
A
#
# COMPACT_ATOMS: atom_id res chain seq x y z
N MET A 1 17.84 -35.53 10.55
CA MET A 1 16.91 -35.08 9.50
C MET A 1 17.73 -34.25 8.53
N GLY A 2 17.29 -33.96 7.31
CA GLY A 2 18.00 -33.04 6.43
C GLY A 2 17.79 -31.59 6.86
N ASP A 3 18.72 -30.68 6.57
CA ASP A 3 18.66 -29.26 6.95
C ASP A 3 17.35 -28.56 6.49
N ASP A 4 16.79 -28.97 5.36
CA ASP A 4 15.50 -28.50 4.83
C ASP A 4 14.30 -28.93 5.69
N LEU A 5 14.30 -30.13 6.22
CA LEU A 5 13.24 -30.61 7.13
C LEU A 5 13.33 -29.96 8.51
N ASP A 6 14.54 -29.72 8.99
CA ASP A 6 14.77 -28.99 10.25
C ASP A 6 14.33 -27.51 10.09
N ALA A 7 14.67 -26.86 8.96
CA ALA A 7 14.21 -25.50 8.65
C ALA A 7 12.69 -25.40 8.48
N TRP A 8 12.04 -26.44 7.93
CA TRP A 8 10.58 -26.50 7.84
C TRP A 8 9.94 -26.55 9.24
N ALA A 9 10.45 -27.42 10.12
CA ALA A 9 9.96 -27.52 11.50
C ALA A 9 10.15 -26.19 12.23
N GLU A 10 11.33 -25.56 12.13
CA GLU A 10 11.62 -24.25 12.69
C GLU A 10 10.62 -23.18 12.19
N ALA A 11 10.33 -23.14 10.90
CA ALA A 11 9.37 -22.19 10.33
C ALA A 11 7.96 -22.40 10.90
N CYS A 12 7.51 -23.64 11.04
CA CYS A 12 6.21 -23.97 11.65
C CYS A 12 6.14 -23.53 13.13
N ASP A 13 7.20 -23.78 13.89
CA ASP A 13 7.26 -23.40 15.31
C ASP A 13 7.23 -21.88 15.48
N ARG A 14 7.93 -21.14 14.61
CA ARG A 14 7.94 -19.67 14.60
C ARG A 14 6.58 -19.09 14.23
N LEU A 15 5.89 -19.64 13.22
CA LEU A 15 4.51 -19.24 12.90
C LEU A 15 3.57 -19.48 14.06
N ALA A 16 3.67 -20.65 14.72
CA ALA A 16 2.87 -20.96 15.89
C ALA A 16 3.17 -20.01 17.06
N ALA A 17 4.44 -19.61 17.25
CA ALA A 17 4.84 -18.64 18.26
C ALA A 17 4.27 -17.26 17.96
N LEU A 18 4.37 -16.78 16.71
CA LEU A 18 3.81 -15.50 16.28
C LEU A 18 2.28 -15.47 16.48
N GLY A 19 1.57 -16.55 16.09
CA GLY A 19 0.13 -16.65 16.31
C GLY A 19 -0.27 -16.58 17.79
N ARG A 20 0.53 -17.17 18.70
CA ARG A 20 0.29 -17.04 20.16
C ARG A 20 0.51 -15.61 20.66
N ARG A 21 1.52 -14.90 20.14
CA ARG A 21 1.81 -13.50 20.50
C ARG A 21 0.69 -12.52 20.14
N LEU A 22 -0.19 -12.85 19.20
CA LEU A 22 -1.37 -12.01 18.92
C LEU A 22 -2.30 -11.82 20.12
N GLY A 23 -2.19 -12.68 21.14
CA GLY A 23 -2.90 -12.57 22.42
C GLY A 23 -2.17 -11.80 23.50
N ASP A 24 -0.92 -11.38 23.25
CA ASP A 24 -0.11 -10.65 24.22
C ASP A 24 -0.48 -9.15 24.23
N ASP A 25 -0.23 -8.46 25.34
CA ASP A 25 -0.51 -7.03 25.49
C ASP A 25 0.32 -6.15 24.53
N ASP A 26 1.40 -6.71 23.98
CA ASP A 26 2.24 -6.05 22.99
C ASP A 26 1.56 -5.90 21.62
N PHE A 27 0.56 -6.74 21.34
CA PHE A 27 -0.29 -6.63 20.17
C PHE A 27 -1.67 -6.13 20.62
N PRO A 28 -1.84 -4.82 20.79
CA PRO A 28 -3.08 -4.26 21.29
C PRO A 28 -4.23 -4.56 20.34
N GLY A 29 -5.34 -4.96 20.92
CA GLY A 29 -6.53 -5.20 20.15
C GLY A 29 -7.62 -5.87 20.99
N ASN A 30 -8.86 -5.62 20.60
CA ASN A 30 -10.03 -6.36 21.04
C ASN A 30 -10.08 -7.72 20.31
N GLU A 31 -11.17 -8.46 20.47
CA GLU A 31 -11.35 -9.76 19.82
C GLU A 31 -11.33 -9.66 18.27
N ALA A 32 -11.90 -8.60 17.71
CA ALA A 32 -11.91 -8.39 16.25
C ALA A 32 -10.50 -8.10 15.73
N ASP A 33 -9.70 -7.25 16.39
CA ASP A 33 -8.32 -6.94 16.00
C ASP A 33 -7.42 -8.18 16.08
N ARG A 34 -7.67 -9.11 17.04
CA ARG A 34 -6.95 -10.39 17.08
C ARG A 34 -7.33 -11.32 15.93
N ALA A 35 -8.61 -11.34 15.55
CA ALA A 35 -9.05 -12.12 14.39
C ALA A 35 -8.43 -11.59 13.09
N ASP A 36 -8.42 -10.28 12.91
CA ASP A 36 -7.71 -9.62 11.80
C ASP A 36 -6.21 -9.94 11.83
N GLY A 37 -5.59 -9.96 13.03
CA GLY A 37 -4.19 -10.35 13.21
C GLY A 37 -3.86 -11.77 12.76
N VAL A 38 -4.76 -12.73 12.95
CA VAL A 38 -4.58 -14.09 12.42
C VAL A 38 -4.60 -14.07 10.89
N ALA A 39 -5.52 -13.33 10.28
CA ALA A 39 -5.57 -13.16 8.83
C ALA A 39 -4.28 -12.47 8.32
N HIS A 40 -3.83 -11.41 8.98
CA HIS A 40 -2.58 -10.71 8.66
C HIS A 40 -1.37 -11.66 8.66
N VAL A 41 -1.21 -12.52 9.69
CA VAL A 41 -0.11 -13.51 9.73
C VAL A 41 -0.18 -14.48 8.54
N VAL A 42 -1.37 -14.88 8.10
CA VAL A 42 -1.54 -15.70 6.90
C VAL A 42 -1.11 -14.95 5.66
N GLU A 43 -1.52 -13.69 5.50
CA GLU A 43 -1.11 -12.81 4.38
C GLU A 43 0.41 -12.62 4.34
N GLN A 44 1.04 -12.32 5.49
CA GLN A 44 2.49 -12.19 5.58
C GLN A 44 3.19 -13.51 5.21
N THR A 45 2.63 -14.64 5.62
CA THR A 45 3.16 -15.96 5.27
C THR A 45 3.14 -16.19 3.75
N LEU A 46 2.02 -15.90 3.09
CA LEU A 46 1.90 -16.00 1.62
C LEU A 46 2.89 -15.05 0.92
N CYS A 47 3.01 -13.83 1.41
CA CYS A 47 3.88 -12.80 0.84
C CYS A 47 5.36 -13.19 0.94
N TRP A 48 5.87 -13.40 2.16
CA TRP A 48 7.31 -13.51 2.41
C TRP A 48 7.88 -14.89 2.10
N LEU A 49 7.13 -15.97 2.34
CA LEU A 49 7.55 -17.30 1.84
C LEU A 49 7.49 -17.36 0.31
N GLY A 50 6.48 -16.72 -0.31
CA GLY A 50 6.44 -16.56 -1.77
C GLY A 50 7.68 -15.84 -2.30
N TRP A 51 8.05 -14.71 -1.68
CA TRP A 51 9.22 -13.91 -2.03
C TRP A 51 10.52 -14.71 -1.92
N SER A 52 10.77 -15.36 -0.79
CA SER A 52 12.05 -16.04 -0.53
C SER A 52 12.20 -17.37 -1.28
N VAL A 53 11.08 -18.08 -1.55
CA VAL A 53 11.15 -19.42 -2.16
C VAL A 53 10.96 -19.39 -3.68
N PHE A 54 10.08 -18.55 -4.19
CA PHE A 54 9.70 -18.57 -5.61
C PHE A 54 10.26 -17.39 -6.42
N HIS A 55 10.59 -16.27 -5.76
CA HIS A 55 11.15 -15.08 -6.39
C HIS A 55 12.60 -14.80 -5.97
N ALA A 56 13.35 -15.86 -5.60
CA ALA A 56 14.68 -15.74 -5.01
C ALA A 56 15.82 -15.51 -6.02
N ASP A 57 15.70 -16.02 -7.26
CA ASP A 57 16.81 -16.02 -8.22
C ASP A 57 16.84 -14.75 -9.09
N PRO A 58 17.81 -13.83 -8.88
CA PRO A 58 17.92 -12.61 -9.67
C PRO A 58 18.30 -12.85 -11.14
N ARG A 59 18.77 -14.04 -11.51
CA ARG A 59 19.03 -14.39 -12.92
C ARG A 59 17.75 -14.76 -13.66
N ARG A 60 16.69 -15.07 -12.91
CA ARG A 60 15.34 -15.41 -13.44
C ARG A 60 14.30 -14.59 -12.70
N PRO A 61 14.41 -13.25 -12.79
CA PRO A 61 13.53 -12.38 -12.06
C PRO A 61 12.08 -12.56 -12.53
N SER A 62 11.17 -12.45 -11.60
CA SER A 62 9.74 -12.37 -11.89
C SER A 62 9.09 -11.40 -10.91
N PHE A 63 8.11 -10.66 -11.39
CA PHE A 63 7.37 -9.76 -10.51
C PHE A 63 6.42 -10.55 -9.62
N GLN A 64 6.62 -10.46 -8.31
CA GLN A 64 5.61 -10.80 -7.33
C GLN A 64 4.73 -9.59 -7.09
N ARG A 65 3.40 -9.76 -7.17
CA ARG A 65 2.47 -8.76 -6.63
C ARG A 65 2.46 -8.85 -5.11
N GLN A 66 2.52 -7.70 -4.47
CA GLN A 66 2.36 -7.54 -3.04
C GLN A 66 1.41 -6.36 -2.82
N ASN A 67 0.80 -6.25 -1.64
CA ASN A 67 -0.14 -5.18 -1.35
C ASN A 67 -1.29 -5.13 -2.37
N ASP A 68 -1.93 -6.26 -2.58
CA ASP A 68 -3.16 -6.41 -3.36
C ASP A 68 -4.37 -6.68 -2.44
N LEU A 69 -5.38 -7.38 -2.92
CA LEU A 69 -6.55 -7.73 -2.12
C LEU A 69 -6.34 -8.96 -1.20
N ILE A 70 -5.20 -9.64 -1.33
CA ILE A 70 -4.90 -10.89 -0.61
C ILE A 70 -3.75 -10.69 0.36
N THR A 71 -2.75 -9.90 0.00
CA THR A 71 -1.57 -9.65 0.84
C THR A 71 -1.39 -8.15 1.04
N GLN A 72 -1.40 -7.70 2.28
CA GLN A 72 -1.21 -6.29 2.63
C GLN A 72 -0.16 -6.12 3.73
N TRP A 73 0.64 -5.09 3.63
CA TRP A 73 1.60 -4.66 4.64
C TRP A 73 2.03 -3.22 4.42
N GLY A 74 2.36 -2.51 5.48
CA GLY A 74 3.02 -1.23 5.42
C GLY A 74 2.22 -0.09 4.82
N GLY A 75 0.90 -0.08 5.01
CA GLY A 75 0.02 0.99 4.57
C GLY A 75 -0.05 1.14 3.06
N PRO A 76 -0.53 0.12 2.33
CA PRO A 76 -0.66 0.19 0.87
C PRO A 76 -1.57 1.34 0.44
N ASN A 77 -1.41 1.79 -0.79
CA ASN A 77 -2.27 2.80 -1.37
C ASN A 77 -3.37 2.13 -2.20
N ALA A 78 -4.64 2.44 -1.90
CA ALA A 78 -5.80 1.87 -2.57
C ALA A 78 -5.83 2.12 -4.10
N ASP A 79 -5.14 3.15 -4.57
CA ASP A 79 -5.06 3.51 -5.99
C ASP A 79 -3.90 2.82 -6.73
N ASN A 80 -3.12 1.95 -6.03
CA ASN A 80 -1.92 1.34 -6.60
C ASN A 80 -2.05 -0.17 -6.87
N VAL A 81 -1.18 -0.67 -7.75
CA VAL A 81 -0.74 -2.06 -7.82
C VAL A 81 0.76 -2.07 -7.57
N TYR A 82 1.22 -3.00 -6.74
CA TYR A 82 2.62 -3.11 -6.37
C TYR A 82 3.23 -4.38 -6.97
N ARG A 83 4.42 -4.23 -7.56
CA ARG A 83 5.22 -5.34 -8.07
C ARG A 83 6.64 -5.22 -7.56
N HIS A 84 7.21 -6.35 -7.17
CA HIS A 84 8.59 -6.44 -6.73
C HIS A 84 9.29 -7.59 -7.44
N ALA A 85 10.48 -7.33 -7.96
CA ALA A 85 11.35 -8.36 -8.53
C ALA A 85 12.73 -8.26 -7.89
N ARG A 86 13.33 -9.42 -7.57
CA ARG A 86 14.70 -9.48 -7.04
C ARG A 86 15.68 -9.17 -8.15
N VAL A 87 16.66 -8.33 -7.82
CA VAL A 87 17.78 -7.97 -8.71
C VAL A 87 19.10 -8.05 -7.96
N GLU A 88 20.19 -8.07 -8.72
CA GLU A 88 21.56 -8.14 -8.20
C GLU A 88 22.41 -7.07 -8.87
N PRO A 89 23.17 -6.25 -8.11
CA PRO A 89 24.10 -5.27 -8.67
C PRO A 89 25.09 -5.90 -9.67
N GLY A 90 25.46 -5.12 -10.68
CA GLY A 90 26.33 -5.60 -11.76
C GLY A 90 25.63 -6.35 -12.87
N ARG A 91 24.37 -6.73 -12.70
CA ARG A 91 23.53 -7.33 -13.75
C ARG A 91 22.72 -6.28 -14.52
N ARG A 92 22.20 -6.72 -15.66
CA ARG A 92 21.31 -5.92 -16.51
C ARG A 92 19.96 -6.59 -16.63
N TYR A 93 18.91 -5.80 -16.54
CA TYR A 93 17.54 -6.31 -16.64
C TYR A 93 16.75 -5.50 -17.66
N ARG A 94 15.94 -6.18 -18.45
CA ARG A 94 15.01 -5.57 -19.38
C ARG A 94 13.61 -5.61 -18.81
N VAL A 95 12.95 -4.46 -18.73
CA VAL A 95 11.56 -4.33 -18.31
C VAL A 95 10.73 -3.94 -19.51
N ARG A 96 9.71 -4.73 -19.81
CA ARG A 96 8.76 -4.49 -20.91
C ARG A 96 7.34 -4.59 -20.43
N GLY A 97 6.46 -3.87 -21.09
CA GLY A 97 5.06 -3.96 -20.78
C GLY A 97 4.19 -3.00 -21.59
N ARG A 98 3.00 -2.78 -21.06
CA ARG A 98 2.02 -1.85 -21.59
C ARG A 98 1.26 -1.17 -20.46
N MET A 99 1.04 0.13 -20.56
CA MET A 99 0.38 0.94 -19.52
C MET A 99 -1.11 0.66 -19.40
N HIS A 100 -1.81 0.41 -20.52
CA HIS A 100 -3.27 0.35 -20.55
C HIS A 100 -3.89 1.57 -19.82
N SER A 101 -4.77 1.38 -18.82
CA SER A 101 -5.37 2.47 -18.04
C SER A 101 -4.56 2.89 -16.81
N CYS A 102 -3.31 2.46 -16.68
CA CYS A 102 -2.40 2.95 -15.66
C CYS A 102 -1.91 4.35 -16.06
N GLN A 103 -2.23 5.38 -15.26
CA GLN A 103 -1.91 6.77 -15.60
C GLN A 103 -0.47 7.17 -15.24
N GLU A 104 0.17 6.43 -14.35
CA GLU A 104 1.55 6.65 -13.95
C GLU A 104 2.11 5.41 -13.26
N PHE A 105 3.42 5.23 -13.26
CA PHE A 105 4.08 4.36 -12.31
C PHE A 105 5.32 5.04 -11.72
N ILE A 106 5.68 4.65 -10.52
CA ILE A 106 6.99 4.91 -9.93
C ILE A 106 7.76 3.59 -9.93
N LEU A 107 8.90 3.57 -10.61
CA LEU A 107 9.91 2.55 -10.49
C LEU A 107 10.93 2.98 -9.43
N ALA A 108 11.13 2.17 -8.41
CA ALA A 108 12.12 2.40 -7.37
C ALA A 108 13.10 1.22 -7.31
N ILE A 109 14.40 1.51 -7.36
CA ILE A 109 15.44 0.55 -6.97
C ILE A 109 15.62 0.68 -5.47
N ARG A 110 15.52 -0.44 -4.74
CA ARG A 110 15.52 -0.44 -3.28
C ARG A 110 16.60 -1.34 -2.71
N ALA A 111 17.18 -0.90 -1.59
CA ALA A 111 18.14 -1.69 -0.81
C ALA A 111 17.45 -2.78 0.04
N GLY A 112 16.14 -2.71 0.20
CA GLY A 112 15.34 -3.65 0.98
C GLY A 112 13.98 -3.06 1.33
N PHE A 113 13.23 -3.78 2.16
CA PHE A 113 11.93 -3.37 2.66
C PHE A 113 12.06 -2.73 4.04
N MET A 114 11.17 -1.79 4.39
CA MET A 114 11.25 -0.96 5.59
C MET A 114 11.31 -1.76 6.91
N HIS A 115 10.71 -2.93 6.95
CA HIS A 115 10.72 -3.84 8.11
C HIS A 115 11.99 -4.71 8.21
N LEU A 116 12.93 -4.57 7.25
CA LEU A 116 14.22 -5.26 7.29
C LEU A 116 15.34 -4.35 7.81
N PRO A 117 16.44 -4.93 8.33
CA PRO A 117 17.57 -4.15 8.86
C PRO A 117 18.18 -3.18 7.84
N THR A 118 18.23 -3.59 6.55
CA THR A 118 18.67 -2.73 5.45
C THR A 118 17.48 -2.40 4.57
N TRP A 119 17.23 -1.10 4.36
CA TRP A 119 16.15 -0.63 3.54
C TRP A 119 16.42 0.78 2.99
N GLY A 120 15.62 1.17 2.02
CA GLY A 120 15.62 2.52 1.46
C GLY A 120 15.52 2.54 -0.05
N THR A 121 15.10 3.67 -0.59
CA THR A 121 15.05 3.95 -2.02
C THR A 121 16.42 4.46 -2.47
N LEU A 122 17.02 3.82 -3.45
CA LEU A 122 18.32 4.17 -4.04
C LEU A 122 18.14 4.96 -5.34
N VAL A 123 17.09 4.63 -6.11
CA VAL A 123 16.70 5.32 -7.34
C VAL A 123 15.20 5.40 -7.37
N GLU A 124 14.67 6.53 -7.80
CA GLU A 124 13.26 6.74 -8.09
C GLU A 124 13.13 7.37 -9.47
N ILE A 125 12.28 6.81 -10.32
CA ILE A 125 11.98 7.34 -11.64
C ILE A 125 10.51 7.04 -11.99
N THR A 126 9.85 7.99 -12.61
CA THR A 126 8.45 7.86 -13.03
C THR A 126 8.33 7.40 -14.47
N ALA A 127 7.16 6.86 -14.87
CA ALA A 127 6.86 6.60 -16.28
C ALA A 127 7.01 7.86 -17.12
N SER A 128 6.50 8.98 -16.62
CA SER A 128 6.59 10.29 -17.30
C SER A 128 8.02 10.72 -17.57
N GLU A 129 8.95 10.49 -16.63
CA GLU A 129 10.39 10.79 -16.80
C GLU A 129 11.07 9.84 -17.79
N LEU A 130 10.56 8.62 -17.95
CA LEU A 130 10.98 7.70 -19.01
C LEU A 130 10.32 7.99 -20.37
N GLY A 131 9.45 9.01 -20.46
CA GLY A 131 8.71 9.35 -21.67
C GLY A 131 7.58 8.37 -21.99
N ILE A 132 7.06 7.65 -21.00
CA ILE A 132 6.01 6.65 -21.12
C ILE A 132 4.69 7.28 -20.62
N ALA A 133 3.63 7.19 -21.43
CA ALA A 133 2.31 7.70 -21.13
C ALA A 133 1.27 6.57 -20.99
N GLU A 134 0.08 6.92 -20.50
CA GLU A 134 -1.07 6.02 -20.47
C GLU A 134 -1.34 5.41 -21.86
N GLY A 135 -1.57 4.10 -21.91
CA GLY A 135 -1.81 3.34 -23.12
C GLY A 135 -0.56 2.89 -23.88
N ASP A 136 0.60 3.46 -23.60
CA ASP A 136 1.86 3.14 -24.29
C ASP A 136 2.35 1.72 -24.01
N GLU A 137 3.03 1.14 -25.00
CA GLU A 137 3.95 0.03 -24.79
C GLU A 137 5.33 0.59 -24.41
N PHE A 138 6.06 -0.12 -23.57
CA PHE A 138 7.38 0.30 -23.11
C PHE A 138 8.39 -0.83 -23.09
N ASP A 139 9.65 -0.44 -23.25
CA ASP A 139 10.80 -1.31 -23.23
C ASP A 139 12.02 -0.51 -22.79
N PHE A 140 12.56 -0.81 -21.61
CA PHE A 140 13.74 -0.13 -21.08
C PHE A 140 14.66 -1.10 -20.29
N VAL A 141 15.91 -0.69 -20.11
CA VAL A 141 16.93 -1.46 -19.41
C VAL A 141 17.27 -0.82 -18.07
N VAL A 142 17.32 -1.68 -17.05
CA VAL A 142 17.83 -1.36 -15.70
C VAL A 142 19.23 -1.95 -15.57
N GLY A 143 20.24 -1.15 -15.20
CA GLY A 143 21.63 -1.55 -15.08
C GLY A 143 22.54 -0.78 -16.03
N GLU A 144 23.77 -1.25 -16.22
CA GLU A 144 24.80 -0.56 -16.99
C GLU A 144 24.37 -0.27 -18.43
N GLY A 145 24.50 0.99 -18.84
CA GLY A 145 24.11 1.46 -20.19
C GLY A 145 22.61 1.52 -20.42
N GLY A 146 21.78 1.25 -19.39
CA GLY A 146 20.32 1.36 -19.47
C GLY A 146 19.78 2.73 -19.08
N GLN A 147 18.46 2.90 -19.22
CA GLN A 147 17.74 4.11 -18.86
C GLN A 147 17.62 4.30 -17.34
N VAL A 148 17.64 3.19 -16.58
CA VAL A 148 17.54 3.20 -15.12
C VAL A 148 18.82 2.62 -14.53
N PRO A 149 19.55 3.36 -13.67
CA PRO A 149 20.74 2.82 -13.01
C PRO A 149 20.41 1.71 -12.01
N LEU A 150 21.31 0.77 -11.83
CA LEU A 150 21.24 -0.26 -10.79
C LEU A 150 22.47 -0.12 -9.88
N PRO A 151 22.37 0.66 -8.80
CA PRO A 151 23.50 0.94 -7.91
C PRO A 151 23.86 -0.25 -7.02
N ASP A 152 25.05 -0.22 -6.43
CA ASP A 152 25.46 -1.16 -5.39
C ASP A 152 24.47 -1.14 -4.22
N GLY A 153 24.24 -2.31 -3.62
CA GLY A 153 23.27 -2.49 -2.54
C GLY A 153 21.82 -2.63 -2.99
N ALA A 154 21.53 -2.59 -4.30
CA ALA A 154 20.20 -2.86 -4.83
C ALA A 154 19.76 -4.31 -4.53
N LEU A 155 18.55 -4.46 -4.02
CA LEU A 155 17.91 -5.76 -3.76
C LEU A 155 16.71 -6.00 -4.67
N THR A 156 15.92 -4.95 -4.93
CA THR A 156 14.68 -5.07 -5.70
C THR A 156 14.48 -3.94 -6.69
N VAL A 157 13.85 -4.29 -7.81
CA VAL A 157 13.05 -3.37 -8.62
C VAL A 157 11.63 -3.42 -8.10
N SER A 158 11.13 -2.28 -7.62
CA SER A 158 9.77 -2.11 -7.13
C SER A 158 9.00 -1.19 -8.06
N ILE A 159 7.82 -1.59 -8.49
CA ILE A 159 6.94 -0.78 -9.32
C ILE A 159 5.66 -0.50 -8.54
N ARG A 160 5.25 0.77 -8.52
CA ARG A 160 3.96 1.23 -8.02
C ARG A 160 3.20 1.82 -9.19
N GLU A 161 2.20 1.10 -9.68
CA GLU A 161 1.26 1.56 -10.69
C GLU A 161 0.23 2.47 -10.02
N TYR A 162 -0.18 3.55 -10.69
CA TYR A 162 -1.22 4.47 -10.21
C TYR A 162 -2.42 4.46 -11.13
N TYR A 163 -3.58 4.20 -10.56
CA TYR A 163 -4.89 4.23 -11.21
C TYR A 163 -5.71 5.35 -10.58
N PHE A 164 -5.60 6.56 -11.12
CA PHE A 164 -6.31 7.72 -10.60
C PHE A 164 -7.79 7.66 -10.95
N ASP A 165 -8.10 7.32 -12.21
CA ASP A 165 -9.45 7.17 -12.70
C ASP A 165 -9.93 5.71 -12.54
N TRP A 166 -10.92 5.54 -11.66
CA TRP A 166 -11.51 4.21 -11.43
C TRP A 166 -12.67 3.89 -12.38
N SER A 167 -13.01 4.76 -13.32
CA SER A 167 -13.97 4.45 -14.39
C SER A 167 -13.39 3.48 -15.42
N GLU A 168 -12.07 3.51 -15.62
CA GLU A 168 -11.29 2.61 -16.46
C GLU A 168 -10.56 1.56 -15.61
N ALA A 169 -10.45 0.32 -16.09
CA ALA A 169 -9.91 -0.78 -15.29
C ALA A 169 -9.13 -1.82 -16.10
N GLU A 170 -8.32 -1.39 -17.05
CA GLU A 170 -7.41 -2.31 -17.74
C GLU A 170 -6.01 -2.22 -17.10
N PRO A 171 -5.60 -3.23 -16.28
CA PRO A 171 -4.34 -3.16 -15.55
C PRO A 171 -3.14 -3.23 -16.47
N ALA A 172 -2.06 -2.54 -16.07
CA ALA A 172 -0.80 -2.56 -16.79
C ALA A 172 -0.17 -3.96 -16.82
N LEU A 173 0.57 -4.23 -17.87
CA LEU A 173 1.37 -5.43 -18.03
C LEU A 173 2.84 -5.09 -17.80
N PHE A 174 3.53 -5.90 -16.99
CA PHE A 174 4.95 -5.79 -16.74
C PHE A 174 5.62 -7.16 -16.84
N THR A 175 6.75 -7.21 -17.53
CA THR A 175 7.67 -8.36 -17.54
C THR A 175 9.07 -7.87 -17.21
N ILE A 176 9.89 -8.74 -16.63
CA ILE A 176 11.31 -8.49 -16.35
C ILE A 176 12.12 -9.69 -16.73
N GLU A 177 13.25 -9.48 -17.40
CA GLU A 177 14.20 -10.52 -17.76
C GLU A 177 15.64 -10.07 -17.49
N CYS A 178 16.49 -10.98 -17.02
CA CYS A 178 17.93 -10.74 -16.93
C CYS A 178 18.55 -10.89 -18.31
N LEU A 179 19.45 -9.97 -18.68
CA LEU A 179 20.08 -9.91 -20.00
C LEU A 179 21.47 -10.54 -20.03
N ASP A 180 21.98 -11.03 -18.91
CA ASP A 180 23.32 -11.59 -18.84
C ASP A 180 23.34 -13.02 -19.37
N ASP A 181 24.49 -13.46 -19.91
CA ASP A 181 24.64 -14.73 -20.61
C ASP A 181 24.28 -15.96 -19.75
N ASP A 182 24.55 -15.89 -18.43
CA ASP A 182 24.22 -16.97 -17.49
C ASP A 182 22.72 -17.10 -17.17
N ALA A 183 21.90 -16.11 -17.53
CA ALA A 183 20.46 -16.17 -17.37
C ALA A 183 19.80 -17.25 -18.28
N GLY A 184 20.42 -17.57 -19.40
CA GLY A 184 19.97 -18.62 -20.33
C GLY A 184 20.23 -20.05 -19.86
N GLU A 185 21.07 -20.26 -18.86
CA GLU A 185 21.34 -21.59 -18.32
C GLU A 185 20.13 -22.16 -17.57
N PRO A 186 19.84 -23.49 -17.72
CA PRO A 186 18.76 -24.10 -16.94
C PRO A 186 18.97 -23.89 -15.42
N PRO A 187 17.90 -23.72 -14.62
CA PRO A 187 18.03 -23.59 -13.18
C PRO A 187 18.65 -24.88 -12.60
N ALA A 188 19.58 -24.71 -11.67
CA ALA A 188 20.07 -25.83 -10.90
C ALA A 188 18.92 -26.49 -10.12
N ARG A 189 18.99 -27.81 -9.93
CA ARG A 189 18.05 -28.51 -9.06
C ARG A 189 18.14 -27.94 -7.64
N ARG A 190 16.98 -27.75 -6.99
CA ARG A 190 16.92 -27.33 -5.58
C ARG A 190 17.73 -28.27 -4.70
N THR A 191 18.50 -27.71 -3.77
CA THR A 191 19.25 -28.46 -2.75
C THR A 191 18.59 -28.26 -1.38
N ALA A 192 18.79 -29.19 -0.46
CA ALA A 192 18.31 -29.07 0.91
C ALA A 192 18.82 -27.77 1.57
N ALA A 193 20.11 -27.45 1.41
CA ALA A 193 20.69 -26.24 1.98
C ALA A 193 20.08 -24.95 1.41
N ALA A 194 19.85 -24.87 0.09
CA ALA A 194 19.21 -23.71 -0.52
C ALA A 194 17.75 -23.56 -0.06
N THR A 195 17.01 -24.67 0.02
CA THR A 195 15.63 -24.68 0.51
C THR A 195 15.56 -24.24 1.97
N ALA A 196 16.47 -24.72 2.82
CA ALA A 196 16.56 -24.32 4.22
C ALA A 196 16.84 -22.81 4.37
N ALA A 197 17.78 -22.26 3.59
CA ALA A 197 18.09 -20.83 3.61
C ALA A 197 16.89 -19.98 3.18
N GLN A 198 16.18 -20.37 2.13
CA GLN A 198 14.98 -19.70 1.63
C GLN A 198 13.83 -19.73 2.65
N LEU A 199 13.61 -20.86 3.34
CA LEU A 199 12.60 -20.96 4.38
C LEU A 199 12.92 -20.04 5.59
N ARG A 200 14.18 -20.00 6.02
CA ARG A 200 14.61 -19.11 7.11
C ARG A 200 14.46 -17.63 6.72
N GLU A 201 14.90 -17.24 5.50
CA GLU A 201 14.66 -15.87 5.00
C GLU A 201 13.18 -15.52 4.99
N GLY A 202 12.32 -16.41 4.49
CA GLY A 202 10.89 -16.17 4.40
C GLY A 202 10.21 -16.01 5.76
N ILE A 203 10.53 -16.90 6.72
CA ILE A 203 9.94 -16.81 8.06
C ILE A 203 10.46 -15.60 8.85
N ASP A 204 11.72 -15.17 8.62
CA ASP A 204 12.23 -13.90 9.13
C ASP A 204 11.42 -12.72 8.58
N GLY A 205 11.14 -12.73 7.28
CA GLY A 205 10.30 -11.73 6.63
C GLY A 205 8.89 -11.65 7.23
N VAL A 206 8.26 -12.80 7.49
CA VAL A 206 6.93 -12.88 8.15
C VAL A 206 6.97 -12.23 9.52
N ALA A 207 7.89 -12.66 10.37
CA ALA A 207 8.00 -12.18 11.74
C ALA A 207 8.32 -10.69 11.80
N HIS A 208 9.35 -10.25 11.05
CA HIS A 208 9.76 -8.85 11.02
C HIS A 208 8.65 -7.94 10.46
N SER A 209 7.93 -8.36 9.42
CA SER A 209 6.84 -7.55 8.86
C SER A 209 5.71 -7.36 9.89
N ALA A 210 5.21 -8.44 10.48
CA ALA A 210 4.12 -8.37 11.45
C ALA A 210 4.51 -7.55 12.69
N GLU A 211 5.69 -7.79 13.28
CA GLU A 211 6.14 -7.08 14.48
C GLU A 211 6.45 -5.60 14.19
N TYR A 212 7.10 -5.31 13.08
CA TYR A 212 7.48 -3.94 12.72
C TYR A 212 6.28 -3.05 12.50
N TRP A 213 5.31 -3.49 11.69
CA TRP A 213 4.17 -2.64 11.36
C TRP A 213 3.23 -2.44 12.54
N ASN A 214 3.02 -3.46 13.36
CA ASN A 214 2.28 -3.31 14.61
C ASN A 214 2.95 -2.30 15.56
N THR A 215 4.26 -2.43 15.78
CA THR A 215 5.03 -1.50 16.63
C THR A 215 5.01 -0.08 16.06
N TYR A 216 5.26 0.08 14.76
CA TYR A 216 5.24 1.38 14.07
C TYR A 216 3.89 2.09 14.26
N MET A 217 2.78 1.37 14.08
CA MET A 217 1.44 1.94 14.22
C MET A 217 1.14 2.37 15.66
N ARG A 218 1.51 1.55 16.65
CA ARG A 218 1.35 1.90 18.07
C ARG A 218 2.14 3.14 18.46
N GLU A 219 3.40 3.21 18.04
CA GLU A 219 4.27 4.36 18.32
C GLU A 219 3.70 5.62 17.69
N LYS A 220 3.31 5.57 16.42
CA LYS A 220 2.73 6.72 15.72
C LYS A 220 1.38 7.16 16.31
N ALA A 221 0.56 6.24 16.74
CA ALA A 221 -0.69 6.56 17.43
C ALA A 221 -0.44 7.24 18.78
N ALA A 222 0.56 6.78 19.53
CA ALA A 222 0.93 7.37 20.82
C ALA A 222 1.55 8.79 20.69
N GLU A 223 2.19 9.11 19.58
CA GLU A 223 2.70 10.44 19.27
C GLU A 223 1.60 11.42 18.87
N GLY A 224 0.48 10.92 18.34
CA GLY A 224 -0.60 11.72 17.78
C GLY A 224 -1.63 12.21 18.80
N VAL A 225 -2.41 13.21 18.39
CA VAL A 225 -3.62 13.63 19.10
C VAL A 225 -4.82 13.05 18.35
N ALA A 226 -5.69 12.35 19.08
CA ALA A 226 -6.86 11.72 18.49
C ALA A 226 -7.69 12.72 17.67
N ASN A 227 -8.20 12.27 16.54
CA ASN A 227 -9.02 13.06 15.63
C ASN A 227 -8.35 14.34 15.07
N THR A 228 -7.01 14.39 15.06
CA THR A 228 -6.24 15.53 14.58
C THR A 228 -5.16 15.11 13.61
N PHE A 229 -5.05 15.76 12.47
CA PHE A 229 -3.97 15.50 11.52
C PHE A 229 -2.64 16.09 12.00
N ALA A 230 -1.59 15.29 11.96
CA ALA A 230 -0.22 15.78 12.06
C ALA A 230 0.15 16.58 10.80
N PRO A 231 1.10 17.53 10.87
CA PRO A 231 1.65 18.18 9.69
C PRO A 231 2.17 17.17 8.66
N ALA A 232 2.09 17.52 7.37
CA ALA A 232 2.58 16.65 6.31
C ALA A 232 4.09 16.42 6.42
N PHE A 233 4.54 15.17 6.26
CA PHE A 233 5.94 14.76 6.36
C PHE A 233 6.35 13.88 5.17
N ALA A 234 7.65 13.87 4.87
CA ALA A 234 8.29 12.89 4.00
C ALA A 234 8.80 11.71 4.84
N LEU A 235 8.68 10.49 4.33
CA LEU A 235 9.28 9.33 4.98
C LEU A 235 10.78 9.29 4.65
N ASP A 236 11.62 9.24 5.68
CA ASP A 236 13.07 9.09 5.47
C ASP A 236 13.36 7.83 4.65
N LYS A 237 14.24 7.94 3.64
CA LYS A 237 14.53 6.86 2.66
C LYS A 237 13.31 6.30 1.93
N GLY A 238 12.15 6.98 2.04
CA GLY A 238 10.93 6.64 1.32
C GLY A 238 10.97 7.07 -0.15
N LEU A 239 9.80 7.40 -0.70
CA LEU A 239 9.67 8.02 -2.02
C LEU A 239 9.75 9.54 -1.89
N ASP A 240 10.59 10.19 -2.69
CA ASP A 240 10.73 11.65 -2.71
C ASP A 240 9.46 12.35 -3.17
N ALA A 241 8.72 11.70 -4.08
CA ALA A 241 7.45 12.20 -4.60
C ALA A 241 6.35 12.30 -3.54
N ALA A 242 6.45 11.62 -2.39
CA ALA A 242 5.36 11.40 -1.45
C ALA A 242 5.41 12.35 -0.25
N ARG A 243 4.22 12.85 0.16
CA ARG A 243 3.98 13.51 1.45
C ARG A 243 2.83 12.83 2.14
N TYR A 244 2.95 12.62 3.44
CA TYR A 244 1.97 11.92 4.28
C TYR A 244 1.53 12.80 5.42
N SER A 245 0.25 12.72 5.82
CA SER A 245 -0.27 13.28 7.05
C SER A 245 -1.22 12.27 7.67
N PHE A 246 -1.08 12.03 8.96
CA PHE A 246 -1.81 11.00 9.71
C PHE A 246 -2.78 11.62 10.70
N CYS A 247 -3.99 11.08 10.74
CA CYS A 247 -4.99 11.34 11.76
C CYS A 247 -5.43 10.01 12.37
N PHE A 248 -5.02 9.75 13.60
CA PHE A 248 -5.53 8.62 14.37
C PHE A 248 -6.89 9.00 14.92
N TRP A 249 -7.94 8.36 14.38
CA TRP A 249 -9.31 8.68 14.76
C TRP A 249 -9.82 7.76 15.87
N ASP A 250 -10.66 8.32 16.74
CA ASP A 250 -11.43 7.65 17.79
C ASP A 250 -12.83 8.27 17.78
N LEU A 251 -13.83 7.50 17.32
CA LEU A 251 -15.19 7.98 17.09
C LEU A 251 -16.22 7.11 17.78
N ASP A 252 -17.14 7.73 18.50
CA ASP A 252 -18.34 7.06 18.98
C ASP A 252 -19.29 6.73 17.80
N PRO A 253 -20.17 5.74 17.93
CA PRO A 253 -21.03 5.28 16.83
C PRO A 253 -21.90 6.36 16.20
N ASP A 254 -22.31 7.37 16.98
CA ASP A 254 -23.16 8.47 16.55
C ASP A 254 -22.38 9.72 16.12
N ASP A 255 -21.05 9.67 16.16
CA ASP A 255 -20.18 10.77 15.79
C ASP A 255 -19.70 10.68 14.34
N ALA A 256 -19.38 11.85 13.79
CA ALA A 256 -18.73 12.01 12.50
C ALA A 256 -17.52 12.95 12.63
N LEU A 257 -16.40 12.58 12.04
CA LEU A 257 -15.25 13.45 11.86
C LEU A 257 -15.36 14.17 10.53
N VAL A 258 -15.59 15.48 10.58
CA VAL A 258 -15.55 16.35 9.41
C VAL A 258 -14.12 16.82 9.21
N VAL A 259 -13.59 16.62 8.01
CA VAL A 259 -12.24 16.99 7.60
C VAL A 259 -12.33 18.06 6.52
N GLU A 260 -11.56 19.14 6.65
CA GLU A 260 -11.48 20.20 5.66
C GLU A 260 -10.01 20.53 5.37
N VAL A 261 -9.66 20.65 4.09
CA VAL A 261 -8.32 21.01 3.65
C VAL A 261 -8.37 21.73 2.30
N PRO A 262 -7.63 22.82 2.09
CA PRO A 262 -7.44 23.37 0.74
C PRO A 262 -6.87 22.33 -0.20
N VAL A 263 -7.24 22.37 -1.49
CA VAL A 263 -6.67 21.50 -2.50
C VAL A 263 -5.16 21.68 -2.50
N PRO A 264 -4.36 20.59 -2.33
CA PRO A 264 -2.91 20.71 -2.30
C PRO A 264 -2.36 21.03 -3.69
N PRO A 265 -1.24 21.73 -3.79
CA PRO A 265 -0.51 21.90 -5.05
C PRO A 265 0.22 20.58 -5.42
N ALA A 266 -0.54 19.56 -5.78
CA ALA A 266 -0.07 18.21 -6.06
C ALA A 266 -0.76 17.63 -7.30
N ARG A 267 -0.06 16.79 -8.05
CA ARG A 267 -0.67 16.08 -9.18
C ARG A 267 -1.69 15.02 -8.73
N TYR A 268 -1.47 14.42 -7.56
CA TYR A 268 -2.31 13.39 -6.97
C TYR A 268 -2.43 13.57 -5.46
N TRP A 269 -3.65 13.40 -4.95
CA TRP A 269 -3.91 13.29 -3.53
C TRP A 269 -5.01 12.27 -3.25
N THR A 270 -4.98 11.72 -2.03
CA THR A 270 -5.94 10.70 -1.60
C THR A 270 -6.10 10.68 -0.09
N PHE A 271 -7.32 10.33 0.35
CA PHE A 271 -7.63 9.96 1.73
C PHE A 271 -7.93 8.48 1.82
N GLN A 272 -7.37 7.79 2.80
CA GLN A 272 -7.50 6.35 2.93
C GLN A 272 -7.56 5.91 4.38
N LEU A 273 -8.44 4.94 4.68
CA LEU A 273 -8.59 4.35 6.00
C LEU A 273 -7.75 3.09 6.14
N TYR A 274 -7.11 2.98 7.28
CA TYR A 274 -6.37 1.80 7.68
C TYR A 274 -6.82 1.37 9.07
N GLU A 275 -6.79 0.07 9.28
CA GLU A 275 -6.88 -0.45 10.62
C GLU A 275 -5.61 -0.11 11.42
N LEU A 276 -5.78 0.00 12.74
CA LEU A 276 -4.73 0.54 13.59
C LEU A 276 -3.62 -0.47 13.86
N ALA A 277 -3.95 -1.77 13.99
CA ALA A 277 -3.00 -2.75 14.47
C ALA A 277 -1.99 -3.22 13.42
N TRP A 278 -2.41 -3.36 12.14
CA TRP A 278 -1.64 -4.05 11.10
C TRP A 278 -1.24 -3.16 9.93
N PHE A 279 -1.72 -1.92 9.91
CA PHE A 279 -1.50 -0.95 8.84
C PHE A 279 -1.98 -1.47 7.47
N GLU A 280 -3.12 -2.12 7.47
CA GLU A 280 -3.83 -2.60 6.28
C GLU A 280 -5.01 -1.69 5.93
N LEU A 281 -5.34 -1.60 4.64
CA LEU A 281 -6.53 -0.87 4.20
C LEU A 281 -7.79 -1.51 4.77
N VAL A 282 -8.68 -0.69 5.33
CA VAL A 282 -10.01 -1.15 5.71
C VAL A 282 -10.77 -1.55 4.46
N ASP A 283 -11.07 -2.83 4.32
CA ASP A 283 -11.91 -3.47 3.28
C ASP A 283 -12.12 -2.62 2.01
N VAL A 284 -11.05 -2.47 1.23
CA VAL A 284 -11.01 -1.53 0.10
C VAL A 284 -12.04 -1.85 -1.00
N ALA A 285 -12.52 -3.09 -1.07
CA ALA A 285 -13.48 -3.52 -2.09
C ALA A 285 -14.94 -3.27 -1.67
N ASP A 286 -15.30 -3.60 -0.44
CA ASP A 286 -16.68 -3.63 0.02
C ASP A 286 -17.06 -2.47 0.94
N ARG A 287 -16.10 -1.60 1.28
CA ARG A 287 -16.31 -0.37 2.05
C ARG A 287 -15.79 0.85 1.29
N LEU A 288 -16.41 1.99 1.53
CA LEU A 288 -15.89 3.26 1.01
C LEU A 288 -14.77 3.75 1.94
N SER A 289 -13.62 3.11 1.85
CA SER A 289 -12.45 3.34 2.71
C SER A 289 -11.36 4.21 2.09
N SER A 290 -11.57 4.68 0.86
CA SER A 290 -10.65 5.61 0.20
C SER A 290 -11.36 6.49 -0.81
N LEU A 291 -10.86 7.71 -0.98
CA LEU A 291 -11.26 8.67 -2.01
C LEU A 291 -10.02 9.41 -2.49
N ASN A 292 -9.81 9.44 -3.81
CA ASN A 292 -8.75 10.22 -4.42
C ASN A 292 -9.29 11.47 -5.14
N HIS A 293 -8.41 12.27 -5.71
CA HIS A 293 -8.69 13.56 -6.34
C HIS A 293 -9.65 13.48 -7.54
N THR A 294 -9.81 12.33 -8.19
CA THR A 294 -10.77 12.13 -9.29
C THR A 294 -12.14 11.67 -8.78
N GLN A 295 -12.19 11.09 -7.58
CA GLN A 295 -13.40 10.53 -6.98
C GLN A 295 -14.11 11.52 -6.05
N ALA A 296 -13.36 12.43 -5.46
CA ALA A 296 -13.87 13.34 -4.44
C ALA A 296 -14.24 14.71 -5.02
N PRO A 297 -15.55 15.07 -5.09
CA PRO A 297 -15.96 16.43 -5.43
C PRO A 297 -15.29 17.48 -4.53
N VAL A 298 -14.79 18.54 -5.14
CA VAL A 298 -14.18 19.68 -4.45
C VAL A 298 -15.19 20.84 -4.40
N GLY A 299 -15.24 21.58 -3.32
CA GLY A 299 -16.07 22.77 -3.20
C GLY A 299 -15.65 23.86 -4.17
N GLY A 300 -16.58 24.77 -4.51
CA GLY A 300 -16.28 25.93 -5.38
C GLY A 300 -15.32 26.96 -4.76
N ASP A 301 -14.92 26.75 -3.51
CA ASP A 301 -13.92 27.50 -2.76
C ASP A 301 -12.54 26.82 -2.71
N ASP A 302 -12.32 25.80 -3.55
CA ASP A 302 -11.10 24.98 -3.62
C ASP A 302 -10.75 24.28 -2.28
N VAL A 303 -11.78 23.93 -1.50
CA VAL A 303 -11.63 23.17 -0.25
C VAL A 303 -12.21 21.77 -0.42
N ILE A 304 -11.39 20.78 -0.11
CA ILE A 304 -11.79 19.39 0.02
C ILE A 304 -12.48 19.25 1.37
N ARG A 305 -13.70 18.73 1.36
CA ARG A 305 -14.43 18.37 2.57
C ARG A 305 -14.80 16.92 2.52
N LEU A 306 -14.50 16.21 3.59
CA LEU A 306 -14.81 14.79 3.68
C LEU A 306 -15.36 14.48 5.09
N VAL A 307 -16.15 13.43 5.20
CA VAL A 307 -16.73 12.96 6.45
C VAL A 307 -16.36 11.51 6.68
N LEU A 308 -15.81 11.22 7.85
CA LEU A 308 -15.63 9.86 8.35
C LEU A 308 -16.69 9.58 9.42
N SER A 309 -17.49 8.52 9.25
CA SER A 309 -18.51 8.10 10.19
C SER A 309 -18.92 6.65 9.99
N HIS A 310 -19.62 6.06 10.98
CA HIS A 310 -20.13 4.68 10.91
C HIS A 310 -21.42 4.57 10.07
N THR A 311 -22.15 5.67 9.92
CA THR A 311 -23.39 5.73 9.15
C THR A 311 -23.24 6.76 8.04
N ASP A 312 -23.70 6.42 6.83
CA ASP A 312 -23.66 7.32 5.68
C ASP A 312 -24.49 8.59 5.95
N PRO A 313 -23.85 9.76 6.01
CA PRO A 313 -24.54 11.04 6.26
C PRO A 313 -25.16 11.65 4.98
N GLY A 314 -25.10 10.97 3.83
CA GLY A 314 -25.62 11.45 2.56
C GLY A 314 -24.77 12.49 1.84
N VAL A 315 -23.51 12.69 2.24
CA VAL A 315 -22.55 13.54 1.51
C VAL A 315 -21.73 12.71 0.54
N ALA A 316 -21.34 13.29 -0.61
CA ALA A 316 -20.60 12.54 -1.64
C ALA A 316 -19.24 12.04 -1.12
N ASN A 317 -18.48 12.91 -0.42
CA ASN A 317 -17.19 12.57 0.18
C ASN A 317 -17.38 11.98 1.59
N TRP A 318 -17.85 10.75 1.66
CA TRP A 318 -17.96 9.99 2.89
C TRP A 318 -16.94 8.85 2.90
N LEU A 319 -16.34 8.58 4.05
CA LEU A 319 -15.56 7.39 4.34
C LEU A 319 -16.25 6.59 5.45
N ASP A 320 -16.35 5.28 5.24
CA ASP A 320 -17.01 4.34 6.14
C ASP A 320 -16.02 3.85 7.21
N ALA A 321 -16.23 4.21 8.47
CA ALA A 321 -15.45 3.75 9.62
C ALA A 321 -15.60 2.24 9.88
N SER A 322 -16.52 1.56 9.17
CA SER A 322 -16.66 0.09 9.17
C SER A 322 -16.94 -0.53 10.54
N GLY A 323 -17.57 0.22 11.44
CA GLY A 323 -17.84 -0.22 12.81
C GLY A 323 -16.61 -0.22 13.73
N ARG A 324 -15.45 0.23 13.24
CA ARG A 324 -14.22 0.34 14.04
C ARG A 324 -14.23 1.64 14.84
N ARG A 325 -14.07 1.54 16.17
CA ARG A 325 -14.00 2.73 17.01
C ARG A 325 -12.76 3.57 16.72
N THR A 326 -11.64 2.92 16.43
CA THR A 326 -10.34 3.55 16.18
C THR A 326 -9.75 3.09 14.87
N GLY A 327 -8.86 3.88 14.30
CA GLY A 327 -8.10 3.57 13.10
C GLY A 327 -7.20 4.73 12.67
N LEU A 328 -6.64 4.61 11.47
CA LEU A 328 -5.83 5.66 10.87
C LEU A 328 -6.48 6.17 9.58
N LEU A 329 -6.73 7.46 9.51
CA LEU A 329 -7.03 8.18 8.27
C LEU A 329 -5.74 8.85 7.78
N THR A 330 -5.26 8.42 6.60
CA THR A 330 -4.13 9.07 5.96
C THR A 330 -4.61 10.10 4.93
N TYR A 331 -3.92 11.23 4.89
CA TYR A 331 -3.92 12.14 3.75
C TYR A 331 -2.57 12.04 3.07
N ARG A 332 -2.56 11.78 1.77
CA ARG A 332 -1.35 11.63 0.96
C ARG A 332 -1.40 12.57 -0.23
N ALA A 333 -0.27 13.21 -0.51
CA ALA A 333 -0.07 14.04 -1.69
C ALA A 333 1.22 13.64 -2.40
N PHE A 334 1.19 13.55 -3.72
CA PHE A 334 2.33 13.14 -4.54
C PHE A 334 2.60 14.16 -5.64
N TRP A 335 3.88 14.26 -6.01
CA TRP A 335 4.36 15.21 -7.03
C TRP A 335 3.90 16.63 -6.72
N THR A 336 4.24 17.06 -5.50
CA THR A 336 3.86 18.36 -4.98
C THR A 336 4.74 19.46 -5.55
N THR A 337 4.13 20.61 -5.89
CA THR A 337 4.85 21.81 -6.36
C THR A 337 4.94 22.90 -5.31
N GLY A 338 4.47 22.63 -4.09
CA GLY A 338 4.49 23.54 -2.96
C GLY A 338 4.21 22.84 -1.65
N GLU A 339 3.97 23.61 -0.59
CA GLU A 339 3.64 23.09 0.74
C GLU A 339 2.27 22.39 0.73
N VAL A 340 2.21 21.22 1.38
CA VAL A 340 0.97 20.46 1.54
C VAL A 340 0.24 20.97 2.77
N PRO A 341 -0.98 21.52 2.65
CA PRO A 341 -1.73 22.02 3.77
C PRO A 341 -2.11 20.89 4.74
N THR A 342 -2.07 21.17 6.03
CA THR A 342 -2.53 20.24 7.06
C THR A 342 -4.06 20.30 7.14
N PRO A 343 -4.78 19.15 7.03
CA PRO A 343 -6.22 19.14 7.20
C PRO A 343 -6.64 19.55 8.60
N THR A 344 -7.73 20.30 8.70
CA THR A 344 -8.42 20.59 9.96
C THR A 344 -9.57 19.61 10.19
N THR A 345 -9.89 19.37 11.45
CA THR A 345 -10.90 18.38 11.83
C THR A 345 -11.86 18.95 12.88
N ARG A 346 -13.08 18.44 12.89
CA ARG A 346 -14.06 18.66 13.97
C ARG A 346 -14.99 17.46 14.08
N ILE A 347 -15.38 17.12 15.31
CA ILE A 347 -16.39 16.11 15.58
C ILE A 347 -17.76 16.79 15.63
N VAL A 348 -18.74 16.16 14.99
CA VAL A 348 -20.15 16.54 15.04
C VAL A 348 -21.00 15.27 15.14
N PRO A 349 -22.21 15.33 15.73
CA PRO A 349 -23.16 14.24 15.63
C PRO A 349 -23.45 13.93 14.15
N VAL A 350 -23.52 12.65 13.77
CA VAL A 350 -23.75 12.26 12.37
C VAL A 350 -25.05 12.87 11.82
N ALA A 351 -26.08 13.01 12.65
CA ALA A 351 -27.36 13.63 12.30
C ALA A 351 -27.24 15.14 11.96
N GLU A 352 -26.18 15.79 12.41
CA GLU A 352 -25.94 17.22 12.20
C GLU A 352 -25.00 17.51 11.03
N VAL A 353 -24.42 16.47 10.40
CA VAL A 353 -23.45 16.64 9.30
C VAL A 353 -24.00 17.50 8.19
N ALA A 354 -25.25 17.27 7.75
CA ALA A 354 -25.86 18.04 6.66
C ALA A 354 -25.95 19.54 6.98
N ALA A 355 -26.22 19.89 8.23
CA ALA A 355 -26.26 21.29 8.70
C ALA A 355 -24.86 21.87 8.94
N ALA A 356 -23.89 21.03 9.23
CA ALA A 356 -22.50 21.42 9.47
C ALA A 356 -21.72 21.67 8.17
N MET A 357 -22.20 21.20 7.03
CA MET A 357 -21.56 21.39 5.72
C MET A 357 -21.99 22.71 5.06
N PRO A 358 -21.10 23.37 4.31
CA PRO A 358 -21.45 24.55 3.54
C PRO A 358 -22.56 24.29 2.51
N THR A 359 -23.33 25.31 2.19
CA THR A 359 -24.32 25.28 1.11
C THR A 359 -23.60 24.93 -0.21
N GLY A 360 -24.14 23.96 -0.96
CA GLY A 360 -23.54 23.48 -2.21
C GLY A 360 -22.59 22.28 -2.05
N THR A 361 -22.41 21.76 -0.83
CA THR A 361 -21.73 20.47 -0.65
C THR A 361 -22.43 19.38 -1.46
N ALA A 362 -21.66 18.61 -2.24
CA ALA A 362 -22.19 17.52 -3.05
C ALA A 362 -22.84 16.44 -2.16
N LEU A 363 -24.11 16.15 -2.45
CA LEU A 363 -24.86 15.10 -1.76
C LEU A 363 -24.95 13.85 -2.64
N LEU A 364 -25.10 12.71 -2.00
CA LEU A 364 -25.29 11.43 -2.67
C LEU A 364 -26.39 10.63 -1.94
N ASP A 365 -27.40 10.23 -2.68
CA ASP A 365 -28.46 9.38 -2.14
C ASP A 365 -28.05 7.90 -2.10
N ALA A 366 -28.92 7.06 -1.53
CA ALA A 366 -28.66 5.63 -1.40
C ALA A 366 -28.46 4.93 -2.76
N ALA A 367 -29.12 5.38 -3.83
CA ALA A 367 -28.98 4.82 -5.16
C ALA A 367 -27.61 5.18 -5.77
N GLY A 368 -27.22 6.46 -5.63
CA GLY A 368 -25.90 6.92 -6.03
C GLY A 368 -24.78 6.21 -5.27
N ARG A 369 -24.94 6.01 -3.95
CA ARG A 369 -23.98 5.26 -3.13
C ARG A 369 -23.87 3.81 -3.59
N ALA A 370 -24.96 3.13 -3.86
CA ALA A 370 -24.95 1.76 -4.39
C ALA A 370 -24.24 1.67 -5.75
N ALA A 371 -24.45 2.67 -6.63
CA ALA A 371 -23.76 2.76 -7.90
C ALA A 371 -22.24 2.97 -7.72
N GLN A 372 -21.83 3.88 -6.80
CA GLN A 372 -20.43 4.13 -6.46
C GLN A 372 -19.75 2.85 -5.96
N MET A 373 -20.37 2.11 -5.05
CA MET A 373 -19.82 0.85 -4.53
C MET A 373 -19.75 -0.24 -5.60
N THR A 374 -20.71 -0.29 -6.50
CA THR A 374 -20.69 -1.23 -7.65
C THR A 374 -19.53 -0.92 -8.59
N ALA A 375 -19.31 0.35 -8.93
CA ALA A 375 -18.19 0.78 -9.74
C ALA A 375 -16.84 0.46 -9.07
N ARG A 376 -16.74 0.70 -7.75
CA ARG A 376 -15.56 0.39 -6.94
C ARG A 376 -15.19 -1.09 -6.99
N ARG A 377 -16.15 -1.99 -6.69
CA ARG A 377 -15.94 -3.44 -6.76
C ARG A 377 -15.52 -3.89 -8.15
N ARG A 378 -16.21 -3.38 -9.19
CA ARG A 378 -15.88 -3.70 -10.57
C ARG A 378 -14.46 -3.30 -10.93
N HIS A 379 -14.04 -2.07 -10.59
CA HIS A 379 -12.70 -1.59 -10.87
C HIS A 379 -11.63 -2.48 -10.19
N LEU A 380 -11.80 -2.78 -8.89
CA LEU A 380 -10.84 -3.59 -8.13
C LEU A 380 -10.76 -5.03 -8.65
N ALA A 381 -11.91 -5.66 -8.95
CA ALA A 381 -11.94 -6.99 -9.52
C ALA A 381 -11.17 -7.06 -10.86
N TRP A 382 -11.34 -6.08 -11.74
CA TRP A 382 -10.61 -6.00 -12.99
C TRP A 382 -9.12 -5.68 -12.79
N ARG A 383 -8.81 -4.68 -11.96
CA ARG A 383 -7.43 -4.25 -11.70
C ARG A 383 -6.60 -5.37 -11.09
N PHE A 384 -7.13 -6.12 -10.17
CA PHE A 384 -6.46 -7.27 -9.55
C PHE A 384 -6.78 -8.61 -10.22
N ARG A 385 -7.73 -8.64 -11.15
CA ARG A 385 -8.17 -9.86 -11.88
C ARG A 385 -8.59 -10.98 -10.94
N THR A 386 -9.45 -10.63 -9.99
CA THR A 386 -10.02 -11.53 -9.01
C THR A 386 -11.50 -11.84 -9.30
#